data_9ae7d5ea73f05591e43fcd9e21a6033c
#
_entry.id   9ae7d5ea73f05591e43fcd9e21a6033c
#
_cell.length_a   1.000
_cell.length_b   1.000
_cell.length_c   1.000
_cell.angle_alpha   90.00
_cell.angle_beta   90.00
_cell.angle_gamma   90.00
#
_symmetry.space_group_name_H-M   'P 1'
#
loop_
_entity.id
_entity.type
_entity.pdbx_description
1 polymer ?
#
loop_
_entity_poly.entity_id
_entity_poly.type
_entity_poly.pdbx_seq_one_letter_code
_entity_poly.pdbx_strand_id
1 'polypeptide(L)'
;MAIEFNENFVTRKATTNVAGTGANYRIEYIVRNPADAAISSITAIISQVTTEGEGEAATEKLTRIGDACVDVTNNRNYFAIARHEEVSADNQAAIAAQYFADVKSILTA
;
A
#
# COMPACT_ATOMS: atom_id res chain seq x y z
N MET A 1 11.58 -31.74 -20.37
CA MET A 1 10.93 -31.79 -19.07
C MET A 1 10.02 -30.58 -18.93
N ALA A 2 8.77 -30.77 -18.60
CA ALA A 2 7.85 -29.67 -18.33
C ALA A 2 8.00 -29.19 -16.89
N ILE A 3 7.95 -27.88 -16.69
CA ILE A 3 7.91 -27.29 -15.35
C ILE A 3 6.46 -27.25 -14.92
N GLU A 4 6.17 -27.80 -13.75
CA GLU A 4 4.85 -27.75 -13.16
C GLU A 4 4.86 -26.79 -11.98
N PHE A 5 3.84 -25.92 -11.94
CA PHE A 5 3.65 -25.02 -10.80
C PHE A 5 2.67 -25.65 -9.83
N ASN A 6 3.13 -25.90 -8.62
CA ASN A 6 2.29 -26.51 -7.59
C ASN A 6 1.29 -25.53 -6.96
N GLU A 7 1.52 -24.25 -7.12
CA GLU A 7 0.68 -23.22 -6.55
C GLU A 7 0.40 -22.13 -7.59
N ASN A 8 -0.85 -21.72 -7.64
CA ASN A 8 -1.28 -20.59 -8.44
C ASN A 8 -1.74 -19.48 -7.50
N PHE A 9 -1.26 -18.27 -7.75
CA PHE A 9 -1.67 -17.10 -6.98
C PHE A 9 -2.40 -16.12 -7.88
N VAL A 10 -3.45 -15.53 -7.33
CA VAL A 10 -4.09 -14.37 -7.93
C VAL A 10 -3.51 -13.13 -7.28
N THR A 11 -3.02 -12.21 -8.10
CA THR A 11 -2.48 -10.94 -7.62
C THR A 11 -3.38 -9.81 -8.10
N ARG A 12 -3.86 -9.01 -7.17
CA ARG A 12 -4.70 -7.84 -7.46
C ARG A 12 -4.02 -6.59 -6.93
N LYS A 13 -4.20 -5.48 -7.62
CA LYS A 13 -3.64 -4.20 -7.21
C LYS A 13 -4.75 -3.21 -6.90
N ALA A 14 -4.52 -2.39 -5.90
CA ALA A 14 -5.44 -1.32 -5.52
C ALA A 14 -4.62 -0.09 -5.11
N THR A 15 -5.24 1.07 -5.18
CA THR A 15 -4.58 2.34 -4.84
C THR A 15 -5.54 3.21 -4.06
N THR A 16 -5.04 3.82 -2.99
CA THR A 16 -5.79 4.81 -2.21
C THR A 16 -4.94 6.07 -2.07
N ASN A 17 -5.57 7.22 -2.29
CA ASN A 17 -4.93 8.51 -2.06
C ASN A 17 -5.30 9.02 -0.68
N VAL A 18 -4.31 9.59 0.03
CA VAL A 18 -4.48 10.14 1.36
C VAL A 18 -4.15 11.62 1.30
N ALA A 19 -5.11 12.46 1.64
CA ALA A 19 -4.88 13.90 1.75
C ALA A 19 -4.35 14.21 3.14
N GLY A 20 -3.12 14.72 3.21
CA GLY A 20 -2.52 15.16 4.45
C GLY A 20 -2.53 16.67 4.57
N THR A 21 -1.96 17.18 5.65
CA THR A 21 -1.76 18.60 5.87
C THR A 21 -0.42 19.01 5.26
N GLY A 22 -0.48 19.82 4.21
CA GLY A 22 0.73 20.28 3.51
C GLY A 22 1.38 19.26 2.60
N ALA A 23 0.83 18.06 2.49
CA ALA A 23 1.35 17.01 1.62
C ALA A 23 0.26 16.00 1.31
N ASN A 24 0.41 15.31 0.20
CA ASN A 24 -0.49 14.23 -0.20
C ASN A 24 0.29 12.93 -0.33
N TYR A 25 -0.39 11.82 -0.09
CA TYR A 25 0.22 10.50 -0.07
C TYR A 25 -0.60 9.52 -0.88
N ARG A 26 0.04 8.44 -1.26
CA ARG A 26 -0.61 7.34 -1.99
C ARG A 26 -0.17 6.03 -1.40
N ILE A 27 -1.14 5.15 -1.16
CA ILE A 27 -0.88 3.78 -0.72
C ILE A 27 -1.23 2.86 -1.89
N GLU A 28 -0.23 2.10 -2.34
CA GLU A 28 -0.41 1.13 -3.42
C GLU A 28 -0.38 -0.27 -2.81
N TYR A 29 -1.47 -1.00 -3.00
CA TYR A 29 -1.65 -2.34 -2.42
C TYR A 29 -1.41 -3.42 -3.46
N ILE A 30 -0.77 -4.48 -3.03
CA ILE A 30 -0.67 -5.73 -3.78
C ILE A 30 -1.29 -6.81 -2.90
N VAL A 31 -2.43 -7.34 -3.35
CA VAL A 31 -3.19 -8.36 -2.63
C VAL A 31 -2.92 -9.70 -3.29
N ARG A 32 -2.45 -10.66 -2.51
CA ARG A 32 -2.15 -12.00 -3.00
C ARG A 32 -3.04 -13.02 -2.32
N ASN A 33 -3.60 -13.91 -3.11
CA ASN A 33 -4.28 -15.08 -2.58
C ASN A 33 -4.00 -16.29 -3.46
N PRO A 34 -3.86 -17.47 -2.85
CA PRO A 34 -3.78 -18.70 -3.63
C PRO A 34 -5.08 -18.91 -4.40
N ALA A 35 -5.01 -19.57 -5.55
CA ALA A 35 -6.20 -19.89 -6.34
C ALA A 35 -7.21 -20.64 -5.46
N ASP A 36 -8.47 -20.21 -5.51
CA ASP A 36 -9.58 -20.83 -4.77
C ASP A 36 -9.40 -20.79 -3.23
N ALA A 37 -8.61 -19.88 -2.73
CA ALA A 37 -8.36 -19.75 -1.29
C ALA A 37 -8.48 -18.30 -0.84
N ALA A 38 -8.51 -18.09 0.47
CA ALA A 38 -8.56 -16.77 1.08
C ALA A 38 -7.26 -16.00 0.85
N ILE A 39 -7.31 -14.68 1.02
CA ILE A 39 -6.14 -13.80 0.91
C ILE A 39 -5.04 -14.27 1.86
N SER A 40 -3.82 -14.42 1.34
CA SER A 40 -2.66 -14.83 2.13
C SER A 40 -1.82 -13.64 2.57
N SER A 41 -1.75 -12.58 1.76
CA SER A 41 -0.97 -11.40 2.12
C SER A 41 -1.48 -10.15 1.43
N ILE A 42 -1.24 -9.00 2.08
CA ILE A 42 -1.46 -7.68 1.52
C ILE A 42 -0.16 -6.90 1.74
N THR A 43 0.44 -6.44 0.66
CA THR A 43 1.64 -5.60 0.72
C THR A 43 1.26 -4.18 0.32
N ALA A 44 1.74 -3.19 1.04
CA ALA A 44 1.46 -1.79 0.76
C ALA A 44 2.77 -1.00 0.63
N ILE A 45 2.82 -0.16 -0.39
CA ILE A 45 3.90 0.80 -0.59
C ILE A 45 3.31 2.18 -0.38
N ILE A 46 3.93 2.95 0.52
CA ILE A 46 3.45 4.27 0.91
C ILE A 46 4.39 5.32 0.32
N SER A 47 3.84 6.22 -0.47
CA SER A 47 4.62 7.26 -1.15
C SER A 47 4.01 8.63 -0.93
N GLN A 48 4.87 9.65 -0.88
CA GLN A 48 4.44 11.04 -0.96
C GLN A 48 4.27 11.39 -2.43
N VAL A 49 3.18 12.06 -2.75
CA VAL A 49 2.88 12.49 -4.12
C VAL A 49 3.20 13.97 -4.25
N THR A 50 4.08 14.31 -5.16
CA THR A 50 4.36 15.70 -5.53
C THR A 50 4.09 15.89 -7.00
N THR A 51 3.68 17.09 -7.38
CA THR A 51 3.44 17.42 -8.78
C THR A 51 4.56 18.33 -9.25
N GLU A 52 5.22 17.95 -10.35
CA GLU A 52 6.25 18.75 -10.99
C GLU A 52 5.75 19.26 -12.34
N GLY A 53 6.10 20.51 -12.67
CA GLY A 53 5.65 21.16 -13.90
C GLY A 53 4.33 21.88 -13.73
N GLU A 54 3.85 22.45 -14.81
CA GLU A 54 2.62 23.24 -14.85
C GLU A 54 1.72 22.81 -16.00
N GLY A 55 0.41 22.93 -15.79
CA GLY A 55 -0.57 22.67 -16.82
C GLY A 55 -0.52 21.23 -17.33
N GLU A 56 -0.60 21.07 -18.65
CA GLU A 56 -0.57 19.74 -19.29
C GLU A 56 0.76 19.02 -19.17
N ALA A 57 1.84 19.76 -18.86
CA ALA A 57 3.16 19.19 -18.65
C ALA A 57 3.39 18.75 -17.22
N ALA A 58 2.41 18.94 -16.32
CA ALA A 58 2.53 18.52 -14.93
C ALA A 58 2.61 17.00 -14.83
N THR A 59 3.57 16.52 -14.07
CA THR A 59 3.74 15.08 -13.81
C THR A 59 3.77 14.83 -12.31
N GLU A 60 3.24 13.68 -11.91
CA GLU A 60 3.32 13.24 -10.52
C GLU A 60 4.66 12.57 -10.26
N LYS A 61 5.24 12.88 -9.11
CA LYS A 61 6.44 12.22 -8.62
C LYS A 61 6.10 11.52 -7.32
N LEU A 62 6.45 10.26 -7.23
CA LEU A 62 6.25 9.46 -6.02
C LEU A 62 7.58 9.28 -5.30
N THR A 63 7.61 9.64 -4.03
CA THR A 63 8.76 9.43 -3.16
C THR A 63 8.34 8.45 -2.08
N ARG A 64 8.93 7.26 -2.08
CA ARG A 64 8.59 6.23 -1.10
C ARG A 64 8.98 6.68 0.30
N ILE A 65 8.03 6.66 1.23
CA ILE A 65 8.23 7.07 2.61
C ILE A 65 7.97 5.95 3.61
N GLY A 66 7.41 4.84 3.17
CA GLY A 66 7.14 3.72 4.07
C GLY A 66 6.58 2.53 3.35
N ASP A 67 6.30 1.51 4.12
CA ASP A 67 5.68 0.29 3.64
C ASP A 67 4.92 -0.41 4.77
N ALA A 68 4.04 -1.31 4.37
CA ALA A 68 3.24 -2.08 5.30
C ALA A 68 2.93 -3.44 4.69
N CYS A 69 2.62 -4.39 5.54
CA CYS A 69 2.29 -5.73 5.09
C CYS A 69 1.41 -6.43 6.12
N VAL A 70 0.39 -7.13 5.62
CA VAL A 70 -0.38 -8.08 6.42
C VAL A 70 -0.04 -9.47 5.90
N ASP A 71 0.56 -10.28 6.74
CA ASP A 71 0.80 -11.69 6.45
C ASP A 71 -0.28 -12.49 7.16
N VAL A 72 -1.35 -12.80 6.44
CA VAL A 72 -2.52 -13.48 7.01
C VAL A 72 -2.14 -14.90 7.45
N THR A 73 -1.31 -15.58 6.66
CA THR A 73 -0.89 -16.94 6.93
C THR A 73 -0.15 -17.05 8.27
N ASN A 74 0.71 -16.07 8.57
CA ASN A 74 1.53 -16.05 9.78
C ASN A 74 0.97 -15.13 10.87
N ASN A 75 -0.21 -14.57 10.65
CA ASN A 75 -0.90 -13.71 11.61
C ASN A 75 -0.06 -12.49 12.04
N ARG A 76 0.55 -11.82 11.06
CA ARG A 76 1.41 -10.65 11.28
C ARG A 76 0.92 -9.43 10.56
N ASN A 77 1.06 -8.29 11.21
CA ASN A 77 0.78 -7.00 10.61
C ASN A 77 1.96 -6.06 10.90
N TYR A 78 2.48 -5.45 9.84
CA TYR A 78 3.64 -4.58 9.90
C TYR A 78 3.30 -3.26 9.23
N PHE A 79 3.66 -2.16 9.88
CA PHE A 79 3.51 -0.82 9.32
C PHE A 79 4.73 0.01 9.73
N ALA A 80 5.39 0.62 8.76
CA ALA A 80 6.57 1.43 9.04
C ALA A 80 6.61 2.67 8.15
N ILE A 81 6.99 3.78 8.76
CA ILE A 81 7.35 5.01 8.04
C ILE A 81 8.88 5.13 8.09
N ALA A 82 9.51 5.08 6.93
CA ALA A 82 10.96 5.09 6.83
C ALA A 82 11.57 6.48 7.01
N ARG A 83 10.78 7.53 6.80
CA ARG A 83 11.24 8.93 6.87
C ARG A 83 10.46 9.67 7.94
N HIS A 84 10.62 9.25 9.17
CA HIS A 84 9.87 9.76 10.32
C HIS A 84 9.93 11.29 10.45
N GLU A 85 11.10 11.89 10.24
CA GLU A 85 11.27 13.35 10.38
C GLU A 85 10.65 14.15 9.22
N GLU A 86 10.44 13.52 8.08
CA GLU A 86 9.89 14.18 6.88
C GLU A 86 8.37 14.11 6.81
N VAL A 87 7.75 13.27 7.62
CA VAL A 87 6.30 13.09 7.66
C VAL A 87 5.81 13.48 9.03
N SER A 88 4.93 14.50 9.11
CA SER A 88 4.42 14.96 10.39
C SER A 88 3.65 13.86 11.11
N ALA A 89 3.56 13.94 12.43
CA ALA A 89 2.83 12.97 13.23
C ALA A 89 1.35 12.90 12.80
N ASP A 90 0.74 14.04 12.48
CA ASP A 90 -0.64 14.08 11.99
C ASP A 90 -0.78 13.35 10.66
N ASN A 91 0.16 13.53 9.74
CA ASN A 91 0.14 12.85 8.46
C ASN A 91 0.41 11.35 8.60
N GLN A 92 1.32 10.96 9.49
CA GLN A 92 1.54 9.56 9.80
C GLN A 92 0.26 8.89 10.34
N ALA A 93 -0.45 9.59 11.23
CA ALA A 93 -1.71 9.09 11.78
C ALA A 93 -2.77 8.94 10.69
N ALA A 94 -2.87 9.91 9.78
CA ALA A 94 -3.83 9.85 8.68
C ALA A 94 -3.53 8.68 7.72
N ILE A 95 -2.27 8.46 7.41
CA ILE A 95 -1.83 7.34 6.57
C ILE A 95 -2.16 6.01 7.25
N ALA A 96 -1.83 5.89 8.54
CA ALA A 96 -2.09 4.67 9.31
C ALA A 96 -3.59 4.36 9.38
N ALA A 97 -4.41 5.36 9.65
CA ALA A 97 -5.86 5.19 9.72
C ALA A 97 -6.43 4.70 8.38
N GLN A 98 -5.97 5.28 7.28
CA GLN A 98 -6.42 4.87 5.95
C GLN A 98 -5.95 3.45 5.63
N TYR A 99 -4.69 3.13 5.94
CA TYR A 99 -4.16 1.78 5.73
C TYR A 99 -4.98 0.73 6.46
N PHE A 100 -5.25 0.91 7.75
CA PHE A 100 -6.02 -0.07 8.52
C PHE A 100 -7.46 -0.18 8.05
N ALA A 101 -8.08 0.93 7.64
CA ALA A 101 -9.42 0.91 7.05
C ALA A 101 -9.44 0.14 5.73
N ASP A 102 -8.44 0.36 4.88
CA ASP A 102 -8.33 -0.33 3.59
C ASP A 102 -8.10 -1.83 3.79
N VAL A 103 -7.21 -2.21 4.71
CA VAL A 103 -6.95 -3.62 5.04
C VAL A 103 -8.24 -4.31 5.49
N LYS A 104 -8.99 -3.65 6.37
CA LYS A 104 -10.28 -4.19 6.83
C LYS A 104 -11.23 -4.40 5.64
N SER A 105 -11.33 -3.43 4.75
CA SER A 105 -12.19 -3.53 3.56
C SER A 105 -11.75 -4.67 2.64
N ILE A 106 -10.46 -4.80 2.41
CA ILE A 106 -9.91 -5.86 1.54
C ILE A 106 -10.19 -7.24 2.14
N LEU A 107 -9.96 -7.41 3.43
CA LEU A 107 -10.13 -8.70 4.10
C LEU A 107 -11.58 -9.11 4.28
N THR A 108 -12.50 -8.15 4.25
CA THR A 108 -13.93 -8.41 4.45
C THR A 108 -14.76 -8.36 3.15
N ALA A 109 -14.09 -8.08 2.05
CA ALA A 109 -14.75 -7.98 0.73
C ALA A 109 -15.20 -9.34 0.20
#